data_a3818a0d748e6f86c4ad4466828d6184
#
_entry.id   a3818a0d748e6f86c4ad4466828d6184
#
_cell.length_a   1.000
_cell.length_b   1.000
_cell.length_c   1.000
_cell.angle_alpha   90.00
_cell.angle_beta   90.00
_cell.angle_gamma   90.00
#
_symmetry.space_group_name_H-M   'P 1'
#
loop_
_entity.id
_entity.type
_entity.pdbx_description
1 polymer ?
#
loop_
_entity_poly.entity_id
_entity_poly.type
_entity_poly.pdbx_seq_one_letter_code
_entity_poly.pdbx_strand_id
1 'polypeptide(L)'
;MTILVLLISFVLGSIFGSLFNVLIYRLPRGESVVYPNSRCPHCGHRIKPYENIPILSYIFLKGKCSACKNKISIRYPIVEALTGFYFSLCVYAFYIKNNPDLSILNIKDIVKTIEAILFGSILIVQSFIDLDWFILLDSFNYGGILLGLLFSLTPYGFVDIKSSILGILFGGLLPFLIYYIYLKVRKMEGLGIGDIKLLAMIGAFGGVYMVLGAMFFGSVIGLLVSIPTILKNKNMQYYIPFGPFLSMGAILWMFFGKVIERVLWT
;
A
#
# COMPACT_ATOMS: atom_id res chain seq x y z
N MET A 1 18.76 -22.30 -1.17
CA MET A 1 17.82 -21.96 -0.09
C MET A 1 17.15 -20.61 -0.32
N THR A 2 17.86 -19.56 -0.72
CA THR A 2 17.32 -18.20 -1.00
C THR A 2 16.13 -18.18 -1.96
N ILE A 3 16.24 -18.85 -3.12
CA ILE A 3 15.17 -18.90 -4.13
C ILE A 3 13.89 -19.53 -3.53
N LEU A 4 14.02 -20.59 -2.75
CA LEU A 4 12.90 -21.25 -2.10
C LEU A 4 12.18 -20.32 -1.13
N VAL A 5 12.92 -19.55 -0.32
CA VAL A 5 12.35 -18.58 0.62
C VAL A 5 11.60 -17.48 -0.13
N LEU A 6 12.15 -16.98 -1.24
CA LEU A 6 11.49 -15.96 -2.07
C LEU A 6 10.22 -16.52 -2.74
N LEU A 7 10.23 -17.76 -3.22
CA LEU A 7 9.04 -18.39 -3.78
C LEU A 7 7.94 -18.58 -2.73
N ILE A 8 8.31 -19.03 -1.53
CA ILE A 8 7.35 -19.16 -0.41
C ILE A 8 6.77 -17.78 -0.06
N SER A 9 7.61 -16.75 0.02
CA SER A 9 7.17 -15.38 0.29
C SER A 9 6.22 -14.86 -0.79
N PHE A 10 6.49 -15.16 -2.06
CA PHE A 10 5.63 -14.81 -3.18
C PHE A 10 4.26 -15.49 -3.08
N VAL A 11 4.25 -16.79 -2.82
CA VAL A 11 3.00 -17.55 -2.66
C VAL A 11 2.18 -17.02 -1.49
N LEU A 12 2.81 -16.80 -0.33
CA LEU A 12 2.14 -16.20 0.83
C LEU A 12 1.60 -14.81 0.51
N GLY A 13 2.41 -13.95 -0.11
CA GLY A 13 1.97 -12.62 -0.52
C GLY A 13 0.80 -12.68 -1.50
N SER A 14 0.80 -13.61 -2.45
CA SER A 14 -0.32 -13.77 -3.39
C SER A 14 -1.61 -14.23 -2.70
N ILE A 15 -1.52 -15.08 -1.66
CA ILE A 15 -2.66 -15.48 -0.83
C ILE A 15 -3.24 -14.27 -0.08
N PHE A 16 -2.38 -13.42 0.52
CA PHE A 16 -2.81 -12.16 1.10
C PHE A 16 -3.39 -11.21 0.06
N GLY A 17 -2.83 -11.17 -1.15
CA GLY A 17 -3.37 -10.38 -2.27
C GLY A 17 -4.79 -10.79 -2.64
N SER A 18 -5.12 -12.09 -2.59
CA SER A 18 -6.50 -12.57 -2.78
C SER A 18 -7.43 -12.06 -1.67
N LEU A 19 -6.98 -12.05 -0.42
CA LEU A 19 -7.72 -11.42 0.68
C LEU A 19 -7.86 -9.91 0.47
N PHE A 20 -6.82 -9.22 0.00
CA PHE A 20 -6.86 -7.78 -0.27
C PHE A 20 -7.90 -7.43 -1.33
N ASN A 21 -8.09 -8.26 -2.35
CA ASN A 21 -9.18 -8.10 -3.30
C ASN A 21 -10.56 -8.08 -2.63
N VAL A 22 -10.76 -8.91 -1.59
CA VAL A 22 -12.02 -8.91 -0.80
C VAL A 22 -12.14 -7.62 0.00
N LEU A 23 -11.07 -7.16 0.68
CA LEU A 23 -11.04 -5.90 1.43
C LEU A 23 -11.35 -4.70 0.53
N ILE A 24 -10.68 -4.62 -0.62
CA ILE A 24 -10.83 -3.54 -1.60
C ILE A 24 -12.28 -3.48 -2.14
N TYR A 25 -12.91 -4.63 -2.34
CA TYR A 25 -14.27 -4.68 -2.86
C TYR A 25 -15.32 -4.38 -1.79
N ARG A 26 -15.19 -4.95 -0.58
CA ARG A 26 -16.24 -4.96 0.44
C ARG A 26 -16.21 -3.77 1.39
N LEU A 27 -15.02 -3.37 1.85
CA LEU A 27 -14.93 -2.33 2.88
C LEU A 27 -15.55 -0.98 2.46
N PRO A 28 -15.30 -0.46 1.23
CA PRO A 28 -15.94 0.78 0.82
C PRO A 28 -17.47 0.68 0.72
N ARG A 29 -18.01 -0.54 0.58
CA ARG A 29 -19.46 -0.81 0.53
C ARG A 29 -20.10 -1.06 1.89
N GLY A 30 -19.30 -1.08 2.97
CA GLY A 30 -19.77 -1.44 4.30
C GLY A 30 -20.14 -2.93 4.44
N GLU A 31 -19.67 -3.78 3.53
CA GLU A 31 -19.97 -5.21 3.54
C GLU A 31 -19.04 -5.98 4.47
N SER A 32 -19.56 -7.06 5.09
CA SER A 32 -18.77 -7.94 5.93
C SER A 32 -17.66 -8.64 5.13
N VAL A 33 -16.42 -8.61 5.66
CA VAL A 33 -15.26 -9.26 5.06
C VAL A 33 -15.33 -10.79 5.23
N VAL A 34 -15.98 -11.27 6.29
CA VAL A 34 -16.00 -12.68 6.66
C VAL A 34 -17.13 -13.45 5.96
N TYR A 35 -18.32 -12.85 5.91
CA TYR A 35 -19.51 -13.52 5.36
C TYR A 35 -20.29 -12.57 4.44
N PRO A 36 -20.88 -13.08 3.35
CA PRO A 36 -20.84 -14.44 2.80
C PRO A 36 -19.52 -14.76 2.10
N ASN A 37 -19.28 -16.06 1.84
CA ASN A 37 -18.11 -16.51 1.06
C ASN A 37 -18.06 -15.84 -0.32
N SER A 38 -16.87 -15.83 -0.94
CA SER A 38 -16.65 -15.27 -2.27
C SER A 38 -17.57 -15.89 -3.32
N ARG A 39 -18.21 -15.03 -4.13
CA ARG A 39 -19.18 -15.42 -5.16
C ARG A 39 -19.02 -14.58 -6.42
N CYS A 40 -19.40 -15.13 -7.54
CA CYS A 40 -19.44 -14.40 -8.80
C CYS A 40 -20.49 -13.25 -8.70
N PRO A 41 -20.13 -11.99 -8.99
CA PRO A 41 -21.08 -10.87 -8.91
C PRO A 41 -22.20 -10.95 -9.95
N HIS A 42 -22.02 -11.72 -11.04
CA HIS A 42 -23.01 -11.83 -12.12
C HIS A 42 -24.04 -12.94 -11.90
N CYS A 43 -23.61 -14.12 -11.45
CA CYS A 43 -24.51 -15.28 -11.35
C CYS A 43 -24.69 -15.81 -9.92
N GLY A 44 -24.01 -15.21 -8.93
CA GLY A 44 -24.07 -15.67 -7.54
C GLY A 44 -23.37 -17.00 -7.24
N HIS A 45 -22.77 -17.66 -8.26
CA HIS A 45 -22.03 -18.92 -8.07
C HIS A 45 -20.99 -18.77 -6.97
N ARG A 46 -21.03 -19.67 -5.98
CA ARG A 46 -20.05 -19.72 -4.88
C ARG A 46 -18.71 -20.19 -5.42
N ILE A 47 -17.67 -19.37 -5.26
CA ILE A 47 -16.31 -19.69 -5.69
C ILE A 47 -15.75 -20.80 -4.78
N LYS A 48 -15.35 -21.91 -5.38
CA LYS A 48 -14.78 -23.06 -4.69
C LYS A 48 -13.31 -22.78 -4.34
N PRO A 49 -12.72 -23.43 -3.30
CA PRO A 49 -11.33 -23.16 -2.90
C PRO A 49 -10.31 -23.28 -4.05
N TYR A 50 -10.46 -24.27 -4.93
CA TYR A 50 -9.55 -24.47 -6.06
C TYR A 50 -9.78 -23.44 -7.20
N GLU A 51 -10.93 -22.78 -7.24
CA GLU A 51 -11.22 -21.65 -8.14
C GLU A 51 -10.70 -20.31 -7.61
N ASN A 52 -10.16 -20.31 -6.40
CA ASN A 52 -9.63 -19.14 -5.71
C ASN A 52 -8.12 -19.23 -5.42
N ILE A 53 -7.41 -20.16 -6.09
CA ILE A 53 -5.94 -20.23 -5.99
C ILE A 53 -5.39 -18.98 -6.69
N PRO A 54 -4.64 -18.11 -5.97
CA PRO A 54 -4.20 -16.83 -6.52
C PRO A 54 -3.45 -17.00 -7.84
N ILE A 55 -3.73 -16.12 -8.80
CA ILE A 55 -3.13 -16.06 -10.14
C ILE A 55 -3.47 -17.33 -10.97
N LEU A 56 -3.23 -18.52 -10.43
CA LEU A 56 -3.38 -19.78 -11.16
C LEU A 56 -4.81 -20.02 -11.59
N SER A 57 -5.79 -19.83 -10.70
CA SER A 57 -7.20 -20.03 -11.04
C SER A 57 -7.66 -19.09 -12.17
N TYR A 58 -7.18 -17.83 -12.19
CA TYR A 58 -7.46 -16.92 -13.28
C TYR A 58 -6.93 -17.44 -14.62
N ILE A 59 -5.71 -17.97 -14.64
CA ILE A 59 -5.07 -18.53 -15.85
C ILE A 59 -5.84 -19.78 -16.31
N PHE A 60 -6.12 -20.74 -15.41
CA PHE A 60 -6.82 -21.97 -15.74
C PHE A 60 -8.26 -21.73 -16.21
N LEU A 61 -8.95 -20.77 -15.62
CA LEU A 61 -10.30 -20.37 -16.00
C LEU A 61 -10.32 -19.42 -17.22
N LYS A 62 -9.14 -19.09 -17.78
CA LYS A 62 -8.97 -18.14 -18.91
C LYS A 62 -9.67 -16.80 -18.66
N GLY A 63 -9.61 -16.32 -17.40
CA GLY A 63 -10.24 -15.08 -16.99
C GLY A 63 -11.77 -15.06 -17.02
N LYS A 64 -12.42 -16.23 -16.88
CA LYS A 64 -13.89 -16.36 -16.96
C LYS A 64 -14.45 -17.15 -15.78
N CYS A 65 -15.66 -16.81 -15.33
CA CYS A 65 -16.36 -17.55 -14.31
C CYS A 65 -16.59 -19.00 -14.75
N SER A 66 -16.39 -19.96 -13.85
CA SER A 66 -16.60 -21.39 -14.12
C SER A 66 -18.03 -21.73 -14.51
N ALA A 67 -19.03 -21.03 -13.92
CA ALA A 67 -20.46 -21.27 -14.15
C ALA A 67 -21.01 -20.45 -15.32
N CYS A 68 -20.98 -19.11 -15.25
CA CYS A 68 -21.66 -18.27 -16.24
C CYS A 68 -20.75 -17.78 -17.38
N LYS A 69 -19.46 -18.09 -17.36
CA LYS A 69 -18.45 -17.69 -18.36
C LYS A 69 -18.25 -16.18 -18.53
N ASN A 70 -18.86 -15.35 -17.68
CA ASN A 70 -18.60 -13.90 -17.67
C ASN A 70 -17.13 -13.62 -17.31
N LYS A 71 -16.58 -12.53 -17.87
CA LYS A 71 -15.18 -12.12 -17.67
C LYS A 71 -14.92 -11.74 -16.20
N ILE A 72 -13.82 -12.25 -15.67
CA ILE A 72 -13.26 -11.84 -14.38
C ILE A 72 -12.31 -10.67 -14.63
N SER A 73 -12.37 -9.61 -13.83
CA SER A 73 -11.48 -8.46 -13.95
C SER A 73 -10.01 -8.89 -13.80
N ILE A 74 -9.14 -8.40 -14.68
CA ILE A 74 -7.68 -8.62 -14.62
C ILE A 74 -7.05 -8.01 -13.36
N ARG A 75 -7.76 -7.10 -12.70
CA ARG A 75 -7.33 -6.50 -11.44
C ARG A 75 -7.06 -7.54 -10.35
N TYR A 76 -7.89 -8.62 -10.28
CA TYR A 76 -7.70 -9.66 -9.26
C TYR A 76 -6.30 -10.28 -9.32
N PRO A 77 -5.86 -10.87 -10.42
CA PRO A 77 -4.50 -11.41 -10.50
C PRO A 77 -3.41 -10.35 -10.44
N ILE A 78 -3.66 -9.09 -10.82
CA ILE A 78 -2.69 -7.99 -10.66
C ILE A 78 -2.44 -7.70 -9.18
N VAL A 79 -3.48 -7.57 -8.35
CA VAL A 79 -3.33 -7.34 -6.91
C VAL A 79 -2.60 -8.51 -6.26
N GLU A 80 -2.95 -9.75 -6.64
CA GLU A 80 -2.33 -10.97 -6.12
C GLU A 80 -0.83 -11.03 -6.47
N ALA A 81 -0.47 -10.78 -7.73
CA ALA A 81 0.91 -10.76 -8.19
C ALA A 81 1.71 -9.62 -7.55
N LEU A 82 1.15 -8.41 -7.52
CA LEU A 82 1.78 -7.23 -6.91
C LEU A 82 2.11 -7.49 -5.44
N THR A 83 1.15 -8.04 -4.68
CA THR A 83 1.35 -8.36 -3.26
C THR A 83 2.38 -9.48 -3.07
N GLY A 84 2.36 -10.50 -3.95
CA GLY A 84 3.36 -11.56 -3.96
C GLY A 84 4.77 -11.02 -4.19
N PHE A 85 4.97 -10.19 -5.22
CA PHE A 85 6.25 -9.54 -5.50
C PHE A 85 6.69 -8.62 -4.36
N TYR A 86 5.77 -7.85 -3.79
CA TYR A 86 6.06 -6.96 -2.68
C TYR A 86 6.57 -7.72 -1.45
N PHE A 87 5.91 -8.83 -1.07
CA PHE A 87 6.36 -9.66 0.05
C PHE A 87 7.75 -10.24 -0.20
N SER A 88 7.99 -10.76 -1.41
CA SER A 88 9.32 -11.28 -1.77
C SER A 88 10.38 -10.19 -1.74
N LEU A 89 10.05 -8.98 -2.19
CA LEU A 89 10.96 -7.83 -2.16
C LEU A 89 11.30 -7.42 -0.72
N CYS A 90 10.31 -7.39 0.19
CA CYS A 90 10.53 -7.11 1.60
C CYS A 90 11.44 -8.15 2.25
N VAL A 91 11.15 -9.44 2.02
CA VAL A 91 11.98 -10.53 2.56
C VAL A 91 13.40 -10.47 2.00
N TYR A 92 13.57 -10.18 0.73
CA TYR A 92 14.90 -10.02 0.14
C TYR A 92 15.64 -8.83 0.74
N ALA A 93 15.02 -7.64 0.77
CA ALA A 93 15.69 -6.40 1.13
C ALA A 93 16.02 -6.30 2.63
N PHE A 94 15.14 -6.79 3.50
CA PHE A 94 15.28 -6.61 4.95
C PHE A 94 15.78 -7.85 5.69
N TYR A 95 15.62 -9.04 5.11
CA TYR A 95 16.08 -10.29 5.73
C TYR A 95 17.23 -10.94 4.99
N ILE A 96 17.05 -11.35 3.72
CA ILE A 96 18.05 -12.16 2.99
C ILE A 96 19.34 -11.39 2.75
N LYS A 97 19.26 -10.13 2.32
CA LYS A 97 20.42 -9.28 2.05
C LYS A 97 21.33 -9.12 3.27
N ASN A 98 20.76 -9.14 4.47
CA ASN A 98 21.51 -9.02 5.72
C ASN A 98 21.96 -10.38 6.27
N ASN A 99 21.32 -11.49 5.84
CA ASN A 99 21.58 -12.85 6.32
C ASN A 99 21.71 -13.82 5.14
N PRO A 100 22.79 -13.74 4.36
CA PRO A 100 22.95 -14.54 3.12
C PRO A 100 22.96 -16.05 3.39
N ASP A 101 23.49 -16.49 4.53
CA ASP A 101 23.59 -17.90 4.89
C ASP A 101 22.28 -18.49 5.44
N LEU A 102 21.30 -17.64 5.78
CA LEU A 102 20.01 -18.02 6.37
C LEU A 102 20.12 -18.95 7.61
N SER A 103 21.32 -19.03 8.21
CA SER A 103 21.62 -19.95 9.32
C SER A 103 21.27 -19.39 10.68
N ILE A 104 21.16 -18.07 10.81
CA ILE A 104 20.88 -17.36 12.06
C ILE A 104 19.60 -16.56 11.94
N LEU A 105 18.64 -16.83 12.82
CA LEU A 105 17.41 -16.03 12.95
C LEU A 105 17.75 -14.69 13.62
N ASN A 106 17.84 -13.64 12.84
CA ASN A 106 18.07 -12.29 13.35
C ASN A 106 16.72 -11.61 13.60
N ILE A 107 16.36 -11.47 14.88
CA ILE A 107 15.08 -10.87 15.31
C ILE A 107 14.91 -9.46 14.74
N LYS A 108 15.97 -8.65 14.67
CA LYS A 108 15.92 -7.30 14.12
C LYS A 108 15.45 -7.28 12.67
N ASP A 109 16.01 -8.18 11.84
CA ASP A 109 15.69 -8.23 10.42
C ASP A 109 14.30 -8.82 10.18
N ILE A 110 13.86 -9.75 11.05
CA ILE A 110 12.49 -10.30 11.04
C ILE A 110 11.48 -9.18 11.36
N VAL A 111 11.70 -8.43 12.44
CA VAL A 111 10.79 -7.34 12.84
C VAL A 111 10.67 -6.29 11.73
N LYS A 112 11.80 -5.87 11.13
CA LYS A 112 11.79 -4.94 10.00
C LYS A 112 11.06 -5.47 8.79
N THR A 113 11.22 -6.77 8.49
CA THR A 113 10.53 -7.41 7.37
C THR A 113 9.02 -7.42 7.60
N ILE A 114 8.57 -7.75 8.82
CA ILE A 114 7.14 -7.75 9.18
C ILE A 114 6.59 -6.32 9.11
N GLU A 115 7.31 -5.34 9.66
CA GLU A 115 6.93 -3.93 9.59
C GLU A 115 6.75 -3.45 8.15
N ALA A 116 7.73 -3.76 7.26
CA ALA A 116 7.65 -3.44 5.84
C ALA A 116 6.44 -4.09 5.16
N ILE A 117 6.21 -5.39 5.41
CA ILE A 117 5.10 -6.14 4.84
C ILE A 117 3.76 -5.53 5.27
N LEU A 118 3.56 -5.24 6.55
CA LEU A 118 2.33 -4.66 7.06
C LEU A 118 2.10 -3.25 6.51
N PHE A 119 3.12 -2.41 6.53
CA PHE A 119 3.07 -1.06 5.98
C PHE A 119 2.61 -1.04 4.53
N GLY A 120 3.31 -1.76 3.64
CA GLY A 120 2.94 -1.77 2.24
C GLY A 120 1.64 -2.51 1.94
N SER A 121 1.24 -3.49 2.77
CA SER A 121 -0.07 -4.11 2.68
C SER A 121 -1.20 -3.10 2.85
N ILE A 122 -1.10 -2.23 3.85
CA ILE A 122 -2.03 -1.12 4.07
C ILE A 122 -2.03 -0.18 2.85
N LEU A 123 -0.85 0.21 2.37
CA LEU A 123 -0.70 1.10 1.22
C LEU A 123 -1.27 0.50 -0.07
N ILE A 124 -1.07 -0.80 -0.32
CA ILE A 124 -1.62 -1.50 -1.50
C ILE A 124 -3.16 -1.46 -1.44
N VAL A 125 -3.75 -1.89 -0.32
CA VAL A 125 -5.21 -1.92 -0.17
C VAL A 125 -5.81 -0.52 -0.34
N GLN A 126 -5.27 0.49 0.35
CA GLN A 126 -5.72 1.87 0.27
C GLN A 126 -5.59 2.45 -1.14
N SER A 127 -4.47 2.16 -1.83
CA SER A 127 -4.25 2.62 -3.20
C SER A 127 -5.32 2.10 -4.17
N PHE A 128 -5.67 0.83 -4.09
CA PHE A 128 -6.72 0.27 -4.96
C PHE A 128 -8.12 0.74 -4.57
N ILE A 129 -8.38 1.02 -3.30
CA ILE A 129 -9.64 1.63 -2.86
C ILE A 129 -9.74 3.06 -3.40
N ASP A 130 -8.67 3.84 -3.29
CA ASP A 130 -8.64 5.23 -3.76
C ASP A 130 -8.79 5.33 -5.29
N LEU A 131 -8.17 4.41 -6.04
CA LEU A 131 -8.35 4.30 -7.49
C LEU A 131 -9.80 4.04 -7.93
N ASP A 132 -10.59 3.33 -7.11
CA ASP A 132 -11.97 2.97 -7.44
C ASP A 132 -13.00 3.96 -6.90
N TRP A 133 -12.76 4.48 -5.70
CA TRP A 133 -13.76 5.19 -4.90
C TRP A 133 -13.36 6.61 -4.55
N PHE A 134 -12.12 7.02 -4.81
CA PHE A 134 -11.57 8.32 -4.40
C PHE A 134 -11.68 8.55 -2.88
N ILE A 135 -11.55 7.51 -2.09
CA ILE A 135 -11.59 7.55 -0.63
C ILE A 135 -10.44 6.76 -0.02
N LEU A 136 -9.93 7.25 1.09
CA LEU A 136 -8.97 6.56 1.94
C LEU A 136 -9.65 6.22 3.26
N LEU A 137 -9.66 4.93 3.62
CA LEU A 137 -10.40 4.45 4.78
C LEU A 137 -9.72 4.83 6.09
N ASP A 138 -10.47 5.47 6.98
CA ASP A 138 -10.00 5.90 8.29
C ASP A 138 -9.50 4.75 9.16
N SER A 139 -10.12 3.58 9.08
CA SER A 139 -9.71 2.38 9.81
C SER A 139 -8.29 1.95 9.49
N PHE A 140 -7.87 2.04 8.23
CA PHE A 140 -6.50 1.75 7.81
C PHE A 140 -5.52 2.85 8.21
N ASN A 141 -5.92 4.11 8.09
CA ASN A 141 -5.05 5.24 8.46
C ASN A 141 -4.77 5.23 9.97
N TYR A 142 -5.80 5.19 10.81
CA TYR A 142 -5.62 5.17 12.26
C TYR A 142 -5.03 3.85 12.76
N GLY A 143 -5.46 2.71 12.19
CA GLY A 143 -4.86 1.41 12.49
C GLY A 143 -3.37 1.37 12.11
N GLY A 144 -3.01 1.95 10.97
CA GLY A 144 -1.63 2.06 10.53
C GLY A 144 -0.80 2.99 11.42
N ILE A 145 -1.34 4.13 11.86
CA ILE A 145 -0.66 5.01 12.84
C ILE A 145 -0.36 4.23 14.13
N LEU A 146 -1.35 3.49 14.64
CA LEU A 146 -1.15 2.67 15.83
C LEU A 146 -0.07 1.60 15.63
N LEU A 147 -0.07 0.91 14.50
CA LEU A 147 0.96 -0.09 14.17
C LEU A 147 2.35 0.55 14.06
N GLY A 148 2.49 1.67 13.36
CA GLY A 148 3.76 2.39 13.25
C GLY A 148 4.31 2.81 14.62
N LEU A 149 3.45 3.32 15.52
CA LEU A 149 3.81 3.62 16.90
C LEU A 149 4.24 2.37 17.66
N LEU A 150 3.53 1.24 17.52
CA LEU A 150 3.90 -0.02 18.18
C LEU A 150 5.28 -0.52 17.72
N PHE A 151 5.58 -0.47 16.42
CA PHE A 151 6.91 -0.84 15.92
C PHE A 151 7.99 0.13 16.41
N SER A 152 7.72 1.43 16.48
CA SER A 152 8.68 2.44 16.94
C SER A 152 8.99 2.36 18.45
N LEU A 153 8.15 1.68 19.24
CA LEU A 153 8.45 1.32 20.64
C LEU A 153 9.45 0.17 20.76
N THR A 154 9.63 -0.61 19.68
CA THR A 154 10.61 -1.69 19.67
C THR A 154 12.00 -1.13 19.29
N PRO A 155 13.10 -1.70 19.81
CA PRO A 155 14.44 -1.27 19.42
C PRO A 155 14.81 -1.66 17.97
N TYR A 156 13.91 -2.33 17.27
CA TYR A 156 14.14 -2.93 15.96
C TYR A 156 13.31 -2.30 14.83
N GLY A 157 12.41 -1.36 15.13
CA GLY A 157 11.60 -0.65 14.13
C GLY A 157 12.44 0.15 13.13
N PHE A 158 11.79 0.68 12.09
CA PHE A 158 12.46 1.55 11.12
C PHE A 158 12.92 2.85 11.76
N VAL A 159 12.12 3.41 12.67
CA VAL A 159 12.39 4.66 13.40
C VAL A 159 12.08 4.49 14.88
N ASP A 160 12.70 5.33 15.71
CA ASP A 160 12.39 5.43 17.13
C ASP A 160 11.08 6.20 17.38
N ILE A 161 10.56 6.09 18.60
CA ILE A 161 9.26 6.69 18.96
C ILE A 161 9.22 8.22 18.79
N LYS A 162 10.34 8.92 19.02
CA LYS A 162 10.41 10.37 18.83
C LYS A 162 10.27 10.73 17.35
N SER A 163 11.00 10.04 16.49
CA SER A 163 10.93 10.23 15.02
C SER A 163 9.55 9.86 14.48
N SER A 164 8.91 8.82 15.01
CA SER A 164 7.54 8.44 14.66
C SER A 164 6.53 9.54 15.01
N ILE A 165 6.57 10.06 16.25
CA ILE A 165 5.69 11.15 16.68
C ILE A 165 5.91 12.41 15.84
N LEU A 166 7.18 12.79 15.60
CA LEU A 166 7.50 13.94 14.74
C LEU A 166 6.99 13.71 13.30
N GLY A 167 7.09 12.49 12.80
CA GLY A 167 6.57 12.10 11.49
C GLY A 167 5.04 12.25 11.41
N ILE A 168 4.32 11.80 12.44
CA ILE A 168 2.86 11.97 12.54
C ILE A 168 2.48 13.46 12.56
N LEU A 169 3.16 14.25 13.36
CA LEU A 169 2.90 15.69 13.46
C LEU A 169 3.23 16.41 12.14
N PHE A 170 4.34 16.08 11.52
CA PHE A 170 4.74 16.69 10.26
C PHE A 170 3.83 16.23 9.09
N GLY A 171 3.50 14.96 9.00
CA GLY A 171 2.65 14.39 7.94
C GLY A 171 1.16 14.68 8.13
N GLY A 172 0.71 14.87 9.38
CA GLY A 172 -0.69 15.13 9.70
C GLY A 172 -0.97 16.61 10.02
N LEU A 173 -0.37 17.13 11.08
CA LEU A 173 -0.70 18.46 11.60
C LEU A 173 -0.33 19.57 10.62
N LEU A 174 0.87 19.52 10.01
CA LEU A 174 1.31 20.56 9.10
C LEU A 174 0.44 20.65 7.84
N PRO A 175 0.18 19.55 7.08
CA PRO A 175 -0.74 19.58 5.95
C PRO A 175 -2.17 19.95 6.36
N PHE A 176 -2.62 19.53 7.54
CA PHE A 176 -3.94 19.91 8.06
C PHE A 176 -4.05 21.41 8.30
N LEU A 177 -3.03 22.04 8.88
CA LEU A 177 -3.01 23.51 9.06
C LEU A 177 -3.02 24.24 7.72
N ILE A 178 -2.24 23.78 6.73
CA ILE A 178 -2.24 24.34 5.38
C ILE A 178 -3.62 24.18 4.73
N TYR A 179 -4.23 22.99 4.82
CA TYR A 179 -5.60 22.73 4.35
C TYR A 179 -6.60 23.70 4.99
N TYR A 180 -6.57 23.86 6.32
CA TYR A 180 -7.50 24.72 7.05
C TYR A 180 -7.36 26.19 6.66
N ILE A 181 -6.12 26.70 6.56
CA ILE A 181 -5.85 28.07 6.11
C ILE A 181 -6.35 28.27 4.68
N TYR A 182 -6.04 27.33 3.77
CA TYR A 182 -6.44 27.42 2.37
C TYR A 182 -7.96 27.39 2.21
N LEU A 183 -8.64 26.50 2.93
CA LEU A 183 -10.10 26.44 2.97
C LEU A 183 -10.73 27.75 3.44
N LYS A 184 -10.17 28.36 4.49
CA LYS A 184 -10.66 29.63 5.05
C LYS A 184 -10.44 30.82 4.10
N VAL A 185 -9.30 30.85 3.37
CA VAL A 185 -8.93 31.95 2.47
C VAL A 185 -9.58 31.81 1.09
N ARG A 186 -9.52 30.61 0.51
CA ARG A 186 -9.95 30.36 -0.87
C ARG A 186 -11.34 29.74 -0.98
N LYS A 187 -11.91 29.24 0.11
CA LYS A 187 -13.21 28.52 0.17
C LYS A 187 -13.25 27.31 -0.78
N MET A 188 -12.10 26.72 -1.06
CA MET A 188 -11.95 25.51 -1.90
C MET A 188 -11.08 24.51 -1.16
N GLU A 189 -11.35 23.22 -1.35
CA GLU A 189 -10.52 22.15 -0.82
C GLU A 189 -9.26 22.00 -1.69
N GLY A 190 -8.07 22.16 -1.12
CA GLY A 190 -6.81 22.06 -1.85
C GLY A 190 -6.16 20.68 -1.77
N LEU A 191 -6.38 19.96 -0.64
CA LEU A 191 -5.84 18.61 -0.39
C LEU A 191 -6.92 17.77 0.27
N GLY A 192 -7.02 16.49 -0.07
CA GLY A 192 -7.98 15.58 0.57
C GLY A 192 -7.62 15.33 2.04
N ILE A 193 -8.63 15.35 2.93
CA ILE A 193 -8.43 14.99 4.34
C ILE A 193 -7.88 13.55 4.47
N GLY A 194 -8.27 12.66 3.55
CA GLY A 194 -7.76 11.29 3.48
C GLY A 194 -6.25 11.24 3.25
N ASP A 195 -5.73 12.07 2.32
CA ASP A 195 -4.30 12.17 2.03
C ASP A 195 -3.49 12.67 3.23
N ILE A 196 -4.06 13.61 4.00
CA ILE A 196 -3.44 14.11 5.23
C ILE A 196 -3.30 12.98 6.26
N LYS A 197 -4.36 12.17 6.44
CA LYS A 197 -4.32 11.02 7.36
C LYS A 197 -3.34 9.94 6.87
N LEU A 198 -3.27 9.72 5.55
CA LEU A 198 -2.30 8.81 4.94
C LEU A 198 -0.86 9.28 5.19
N LEU A 199 -0.58 10.58 5.01
CA LEU A 199 0.74 11.16 5.32
C LEU A 199 1.10 11.03 6.80
N ALA A 200 0.14 11.22 7.72
CA ALA A 200 0.35 10.98 9.14
C ALA A 200 0.71 9.51 9.42
N MET A 201 0.03 8.57 8.77
CA MET A 201 0.34 7.15 8.86
C MET A 201 1.74 6.84 8.30
N ILE A 202 2.09 7.37 7.14
CA ILE A 202 3.44 7.22 6.55
C ILE A 202 4.50 7.75 7.53
N GLY A 203 4.23 8.90 8.16
CA GLY A 203 5.09 9.49 9.18
C GLY A 203 5.26 8.62 10.43
N ALA A 204 4.23 7.88 10.83
CA ALA A 204 4.30 6.95 11.95
C ALA A 204 5.31 5.81 11.71
N PHE A 205 5.41 5.30 10.48
CA PHE A 205 6.34 4.23 10.12
C PHE A 205 7.76 4.71 9.81
N GLY A 206 7.93 5.88 9.19
CA GLY A 206 9.24 6.26 8.66
C GLY A 206 9.72 7.67 9.04
N GLY A 207 9.00 8.34 9.96
CA GLY A 207 9.37 9.69 10.41
C GLY A 207 9.21 10.76 9.34
N VAL A 208 9.76 11.93 9.61
CA VAL A 208 9.65 13.13 8.74
C VAL A 208 10.24 12.89 7.36
N TYR A 209 11.38 12.22 7.28
CA TYR A 209 12.06 11.99 6.00
C TYR A 209 11.23 11.12 5.04
N MET A 210 10.54 10.08 5.57
CA MET A 210 9.64 9.25 4.74
C MET A 210 8.44 10.05 4.25
N VAL A 211 7.88 10.97 5.05
CA VAL A 211 6.81 11.88 4.62
C VAL A 211 7.29 12.77 3.47
N LEU A 212 8.45 13.40 3.62
CA LEU A 212 9.04 14.23 2.56
C LEU A 212 9.30 13.42 1.29
N GLY A 213 9.87 12.21 1.43
CA GLY A 213 10.10 11.31 0.31
C GLY A 213 8.80 10.88 -0.39
N ALA A 214 7.77 10.54 0.39
CA ALA A 214 6.46 10.19 -0.15
C ALA A 214 5.83 11.35 -0.92
N MET A 215 5.89 12.56 -0.38
CA MET A 215 5.39 13.76 -1.07
C MET A 215 6.19 14.06 -2.33
N PHE A 216 7.51 14.03 -2.28
CA PHE A 216 8.37 14.32 -3.43
C PHE A 216 8.18 13.30 -4.56
N PHE A 217 8.42 12.01 -4.27
CA PHE A 217 8.28 10.96 -5.30
C PHE A 217 6.84 10.77 -5.73
N GLY A 218 5.89 10.87 -4.80
CA GLY A 218 4.46 10.81 -5.13
C GLY A 218 4.05 11.92 -6.09
N SER A 219 4.52 13.15 -5.88
CA SER A 219 4.25 14.28 -6.78
C SER A 219 4.89 14.09 -8.15
N VAL A 220 6.14 13.63 -8.20
CA VAL A 220 6.85 13.35 -9.47
C VAL A 220 6.13 12.26 -10.26
N ILE A 221 5.81 11.13 -9.61
CA ILE A 221 5.10 10.02 -10.27
C ILE A 221 3.70 10.47 -10.70
N GLY A 222 2.97 11.16 -9.83
CA GLY A 222 1.65 11.69 -10.11
C GLY A 222 1.67 12.63 -11.31
N LEU A 223 2.65 13.53 -11.40
CA LEU A 223 2.84 14.41 -12.55
C LEU A 223 3.09 13.62 -13.85
N LEU A 224 4.04 12.66 -13.81
CA LEU A 224 4.38 11.85 -14.98
C LEU A 224 3.19 11.05 -15.53
N VAL A 225 2.37 10.48 -14.63
CA VAL A 225 1.17 9.71 -15.00
C VAL A 225 0.03 10.62 -15.47
N SER A 226 -0.06 11.83 -14.92
CA SER A 226 -1.14 12.77 -15.23
C SER A 226 -0.94 13.50 -16.56
N ILE A 227 0.30 13.82 -16.95
CA ILE A 227 0.61 14.55 -18.19
C ILE A 227 -0.02 13.91 -19.44
N PRO A 228 0.14 12.61 -19.73
CA PRO A 228 -0.46 11.99 -20.91
C PRO A 228 -1.99 12.09 -20.91
N THR A 229 -2.61 11.96 -19.74
CA THR A 229 -4.07 12.01 -19.59
C THR A 229 -4.61 13.42 -19.82
N ILE A 230 -3.93 14.44 -19.28
CA ILE A 230 -4.28 15.86 -19.47
C ILE A 230 -4.11 16.27 -20.93
N LEU A 231 -3.00 15.90 -21.56
CA LEU A 231 -2.73 16.22 -22.97
C LEU A 231 -3.75 15.58 -23.91
N LYS A 232 -4.20 14.34 -23.62
CA LYS A 232 -5.18 13.63 -24.43
C LYS A 232 -6.58 14.21 -24.29
N ASN A 233 -7.00 14.57 -23.08
CA ASN A 233 -8.38 14.96 -22.79
C ASN A 233 -8.62 16.48 -22.89
N LYS A 234 -7.56 17.30 -23.03
CA LYS A 234 -7.60 18.78 -23.05
C LYS A 234 -8.40 19.41 -21.89
N ASN A 235 -8.61 18.69 -20.82
CA ASN A 235 -9.44 19.09 -19.69
C ASN A 235 -8.61 19.06 -18.41
N MET A 236 -8.32 20.22 -17.83
CA MET A 236 -7.52 20.36 -16.61
C MET A 236 -8.28 19.97 -15.32
N GLN A 237 -9.56 19.66 -15.43
CA GLN A 237 -10.43 19.33 -14.28
C GLN A 237 -10.59 17.81 -14.06
N TYR A 238 -9.60 17.01 -14.48
CA TYR A 238 -9.65 15.57 -14.26
C TYR A 238 -9.20 15.24 -12.83
N TYR A 239 -10.11 14.72 -12.03
CA TYR A 239 -9.80 14.25 -10.67
C TYR A 239 -8.96 12.98 -10.76
N ILE A 240 -7.75 13.03 -10.18
CA ILE A 240 -6.84 11.88 -10.10
C ILE A 240 -6.63 11.58 -8.62
N PRO A 241 -6.86 10.34 -8.17
CA PRO A 241 -6.62 9.97 -6.78
C PRO A 241 -5.11 10.11 -6.47
N PHE A 242 -4.78 10.83 -5.38
CA PHE A 242 -3.40 11.13 -5.03
C PHE A 242 -2.78 10.07 -4.09
N GLY A 243 -3.62 9.35 -3.34
CA GLY A 243 -3.20 8.31 -2.40
C GLY A 243 -2.28 7.23 -3.01
N PRO A 244 -2.56 6.68 -4.21
CA PRO A 244 -1.68 5.71 -4.86
C PRO A 244 -0.26 6.24 -5.12
N PHE A 245 -0.13 7.51 -5.50
CA PHE A 245 1.17 8.12 -5.76
C PHE A 245 1.94 8.37 -4.47
N LEU A 246 1.28 8.85 -3.42
CA LEU A 246 1.88 8.96 -2.09
C LEU A 246 2.35 7.60 -1.57
N SER A 247 1.54 6.57 -1.77
CA SER A 247 1.86 5.19 -1.37
C SER A 247 3.10 4.67 -2.11
N MET A 248 3.18 4.88 -3.43
CA MET A 248 4.36 4.52 -4.22
C MET A 248 5.59 5.30 -3.78
N GLY A 249 5.46 6.60 -3.53
CA GLY A 249 6.55 7.44 -3.02
C GLY A 249 7.07 6.96 -1.66
N ALA A 250 6.17 6.58 -0.74
CA ALA A 250 6.53 6.04 0.56
C ALA A 250 7.26 4.69 0.45
N ILE A 251 6.79 3.78 -0.42
CA ILE A 251 7.46 2.51 -0.69
C ILE A 251 8.85 2.74 -1.29
N LEU A 252 9.00 3.64 -2.26
CA LEU A 252 10.31 3.98 -2.83
C LEU A 252 11.25 4.52 -1.75
N TRP A 253 10.78 5.41 -0.89
CA TRP A 253 11.62 5.92 0.20
C TRP A 253 11.99 4.82 1.19
N MET A 254 11.09 3.92 1.52
CA MET A 254 11.38 2.80 2.44
C MET A 254 12.54 1.93 1.93
N PHE A 255 12.62 1.66 0.62
CA PHE A 255 13.69 0.84 0.05
C PHE A 255 14.97 1.62 -0.26
N PHE A 256 14.85 2.86 -0.70
CA PHE A 256 15.98 3.63 -1.25
C PHE A 256 16.35 4.87 -0.41
N GLY A 257 15.54 5.26 0.57
CA GLY A 257 15.72 6.49 1.36
C GLY A 257 17.12 6.60 1.96
N LYS A 258 17.64 5.54 2.56
CA LYS A 258 19.01 5.53 3.13
C LYS A 258 20.11 5.76 2.10
N VAL A 259 19.90 5.33 0.87
CA VAL A 259 20.87 5.57 -0.23
C VAL A 259 20.77 7.04 -0.64
N ILE A 260 19.55 7.55 -0.75
CA ILE A 260 19.29 8.95 -1.11
C ILE A 260 19.82 9.90 -0.04
N GLU A 261 19.57 9.63 1.23
CA GLU A 261 20.11 10.42 2.36
C GLU A 261 21.65 10.47 2.29
N ARG A 262 22.29 9.34 2.05
CA ARG A 262 23.75 9.27 1.95
C ARG A 262 24.30 10.11 0.80
N VAL A 263 23.61 10.12 -0.36
CA VAL A 263 24.04 10.93 -1.52
C VAL A 263 23.79 12.43 -1.32
N LEU A 264 22.75 12.79 -0.58
CA LEU A 264 22.40 14.21 -0.35
C LEU A 264 23.25 14.85 0.75
N TRP A 265 23.82 14.06 1.68
CA TRP A 265 24.57 14.58 2.84
C TRP A 265 26.08 14.26 2.78
N THR A 266 26.55 13.70 1.66
CA THR A 266 27.98 13.64 1.32
C THR A 266 28.34 14.73 0.33
#